data_1b789b9ed0594b022d5ef0edd6d25b31
#
_entry.id   1b789b9ed0594b022d5ef0edd6d25b31
#
_cell.length_a   1.000
_cell.length_b   1.000
_cell.length_c   1.000
_cell.angle_alpha   90.00
_cell.angle_beta   90.00
_cell.angle_gamma   90.00
#
_symmetry.space_group_name_H-M   'P 1'
#
loop_
_entity.id
_entity.type
_entity.pdbx_description
1 polymer ?
#
loop_
_entity_poly.entity_id
_entity_poly.type
_entity_poly.pdbx_seq_one_letter_code
_entity_poly.pdbx_strand_id
1 'polypeptide(L)'
;MRLCFLIYHYFPFGGQQRDFFRIAEACRARGHGIEVYALRWQGPMPDDFNVTLVPVKALSRLSMYRRYTHWVAERIKESRPDLVIGFNKMPHLDVYFAADDCFLHKARTQRGPLYPLTPRFRHFHRYEAAVFDRDSQTRALVLSPLQKQNYLRHYPDCAQRLQELPPGIDQERRIERRDPAVRSALRAELGISGDQRLILQVGSGFKIKGVDRAIRAIASLPEKLRASVRYV
;
A
#
# COMPACT_ATOMS: atom_id res chain seq x y z
N MET A 1 -0.76 -14.23 -21.23
CA MET A 1 0.18 -13.11 -21.10
C MET A 1 1.16 -13.39 -19.99
N ARG A 2 2.37 -12.85 -20.08
CA ARG A 2 3.37 -12.84 -19.00
C ARG A 2 3.34 -11.48 -18.31
N LEU A 3 2.92 -11.47 -17.04
CA LEU A 3 2.77 -10.25 -16.26
C LEU A 3 3.93 -10.14 -15.27
N CYS A 4 4.64 -9.02 -15.29
CA CYS A 4 5.76 -8.74 -14.38
C CYS A 4 5.29 -7.81 -13.26
N PHE A 5 5.33 -8.28 -12.03
CA PHE A 5 4.94 -7.55 -10.83
C PHE A 5 6.18 -7.05 -10.09
N LEU A 6 6.20 -5.75 -9.77
CA LEU A 6 7.29 -5.09 -9.08
C LEU A 6 6.86 -4.61 -7.70
N ILE A 7 7.50 -5.15 -6.67
CA ILE A 7 7.26 -4.75 -5.28
C ILE A 7 8.58 -4.72 -4.50
N TYR A 8 8.86 -3.67 -3.74
CA TYR A 8 10.10 -3.64 -2.97
C TYR A 8 10.12 -4.69 -1.86
N HIS A 9 9.06 -4.76 -1.06
CA HIS A 9 9.02 -5.67 0.09
C HIS A 9 7.66 -6.34 0.18
N TYR A 10 7.66 -7.67 0.18
CA TYR A 10 6.49 -8.45 0.48
C TYR A 10 6.53 -8.96 1.92
N PHE A 11 5.42 -8.84 2.62
CA PHE A 11 5.13 -9.45 3.93
C PHE A 11 3.60 -9.61 4.07
N PRO A 12 3.11 -10.68 4.74
CA PRO A 12 1.69 -11.07 4.64
C PRO A 12 0.68 -10.12 5.30
N PHE A 13 1.13 -9.20 6.17
CA PHE A 13 0.24 -8.36 6.98
C PHE A 13 0.05 -6.92 6.43
N GLY A 14 0.70 -6.54 5.34
CA GLY A 14 0.59 -5.22 4.74
C GLY A 14 -0.63 -5.07 3.84
N GLY A 15 -1.30 -3.91 3.86
CA GLY A 15 -2.43 -3.63 2.98
C GLY A 15 -2.04 -3.72 1.50
N GLN A 16 -0.99 -3.00 1.10
CA GLN A 16 -0.45 -3.03 -0.27
C GLN A 16 -0.02 -4.44 -0.69
N GLN A 17 0.60 -5.20 0.21
CA GLN A 17 1.07 -6.55 -0.05
C GLN A 17 -0.08 -7.53 -0.26
N ARG A 18 -1.17 -7.38 0.48
CA ARG A 18 -2.38 -8.16 0.27
C ARG A 18 -3.04 -7.85 -1.07
N ASP A 19 -3.12 -6.56 -1.42
CA ASP A 19 -3.68 -6.15 -2.71
C ASP A 19 -2.80 -6.67 -3.86
N PHE A 20 -1.47 -6.57 -3.74
CA PHE A 20 -0.54 -7.20 -4.68
C PHE A 20 -0.84 -8.68 -4.86
N PHE A 21 -0.89 -9.43 -3.77
CA PHE A 21 -1.08 -10.88 -3.83
C PHE A 21 -2.42 -11.24 -4.47
N ARG A 22 -3.50 -10.58 -4.08
CA ARG A 22 -4.84 -10.80 -4.64
C ARG A 22 -4.94 -10.48 -6.13
N ILE A 23 -4.30 -9.41 -6.56
CA ILE A 23 -4.28 -9.03 -7.98
C ILE A 23 -3.46 -10.06 -8.77
N ALA A 24 -2.30 -10.45 -8.28
CA ALA A 24 -1.46 -11.45 -8.93
C ALA A 24 -2.17 -12.81 -9.03
N GLU A 25 -2.81 -13.28 -7.93
CA GLU A 25 -3.63 -14.50 -7.91
C GLU A 25 -4.81 -14.42 -8.90
N ALA A 26 -5.51 -13.30 -8.94
CA ALA A 26 -6.63 -13.11 -9.85
C ALA A 26 -6.17 -13.13 -11.33
N CYS A 27 -4.97 -12.64 -11.63
CA CYS A 27 -4.37 -12.72 -12.96
C CYS A 27 -3.96 -14.16 -13.27
N ARG A 28 -3.32 -14.87 -12.32
CA ARG A 28 -2.95 -16.27 -12.47
C ARG A 28 -4.19 -17.16 -12.75
N ALA A 29 -5.25 -16.97 -11.98
CA ALA A 29 -6.51 -17.70 -12.16
C ALA A 29 -7.14 -17.51 -13.55
N ARG A 30 -6.76 -16.44 -14.26
CA ARG A 30 -7.16 -16.14 -15.65
C ARG A 30 -6.18 -16.70 -16.68
N GLY A 31 -5.21 -17.51 -16.27
CA GLY A 31 -4.23 -18.16 -17.15
C GLY A 31 -3.04 -17.26 -17.54
N HIS A 32 -2.75 -16.21 -16.78
CA HIS A 32 -1.56 -15.40 -17.01
C HIS A 32 -0.36 -15.95 -16.22
N GLY A 33 0.82 -15.94 -16.84
CA GLY A 33 2.09 -16.23 -16.15
C GLY A 33 2.47 -15.05 -15.26
N ILE A 34 2.84 -15.33 -14.01
CA ILE A 34 3.20 -14.32 -13.01
C ILE A 34 4.69 -14.36 -12.74
N GLU A 35 5.38 -13.28 -13.05
CA GLU A 35 6.77 -13.02 -12.69
C GLU A 35 6.81 -11.89 -11.66
N VAL A 36 7.61 -12.05 -10.60
CA VAL A 36 7.67 -11.07 -9.51
C VAL A 36 9.12 -10.71 -9.22
N TYR A 37 9.44 -9.43 -9.21
CA TYR A 37 10.73 -8.94 -8.74
C TYR A 37 10.55 -8.20 -7.41
N ALA A 38 11.23 -8.69 -6.36
CA ALA A 38 11.18 -8.11 -5.03
C ALA A 38 12.59 -7.91 -4.45
N LEU A 39 12.77 -6.93 -3.56
CA LEU A 39 14.01 -6.80 -2.77
C LEU A 39 14.00 -7.75 -1.58
N ARG A 40 12.85 -7.96 -0.99
CA ARG A 40 12.66 -8.84 0.18
C ARG A 40 11.31 -9.51 0.09
N TRP A 41 11.29 -10.77 0.53
CA TRP A 41 10.07 -11.54 0.67
C TRP A 41 10.03 -12.20 2.03
N GLN A 42 8.92 -12.08 2.72
CA GLN A 42 8.68 -12.71 4.02
C GLN A 42 7.47 -13.63 3.92
N GLY A 43 7.62 -14.86 4.39
CA GLY A 43 6.60 -15.91 4.29
C GLY A 43 6.83 -16.86 3.11
N PRO A 44 5.96 -17.85 2.90
CA PRO A 44 6.06 -18.79 1.82
C PRO A 44 5.92 -18.08 0.46
N MET A 45 6.69 -18.52 -0.52
CA MET A 45 6.53 -18.10 -1.91
C MET A 45 5.53 -19.03 -2.58
N PRO A 46 4.57 -18.48 -3.36
CA PRO A 46 3.66 -19.36 -4.14
C PRO A 46 4.43 -20.14 -5.20
N ASP A 47 4.16 -21.42 -5.32
CA ASP A 47 4.82 -22.30 -6.31
C ASP A 47 4.51 -21.87 -7.75
N ASP A 48 3.35 -21.27 -7.97
CA ASP A 48 2.88 -20.82 -9.28
C ASP A 48 3.37 -19.42 -9.69
N PHE A 49 4.16 -18.72 -8.83
CA PHE A 49 4.75 -17.44 -9.14
C PHE A 49 6.25 -17.61 -9.38
N ASN A 50 6.75 -17.03 -10.45
CA ASN A 50 8.21 -16.94 -10.65
C ASN A 50 8.76 -15.74 -9.87
N VAL A 51 9.09 -15.97 -8.59
CA VAL A 51 9.58 -14.89 -7.69
C VAL A 51 11.10 -14.83 -7.75
N THR A 52 11.64 -13.68 -8.13
CA THR A 52 13.08 -13.38 -8.10
C THR A 52 13.38 -12.34 -7.03
N LEU A 53 14.22 -12.70 -6.08
CA LEU A 53 14.80 -11.74 -5.15
C LEU A 53 15.97 -11.03 -5.84
N VAL A 54 15.80 -9.72 -6.06
CA VAL A 54 16.76 -8.91 -6.80
C VAL A 54 18.07 -8.79 -6.02
N PRO A 55 19.20 -9.27 -6.56
CA PRO A 55 20.45 -9.44 -5.82
C PRO A 55 21.25 -8.13 -5.73
N VAL A 56 20.62 -7.06 -5.22
CA VAL A 56 21.27 -5.75 -5.07
C VAL A 56 21.54 -5.43 -3.62
N LYS A 57 22.74 -4.87 -3.37
CA LYS A 57 23.17 -4.40 -2.04
C LYS A 57 23.53 -2.91 -2.14
N ALA A 58 23.24 -2.14 -1.11
CA ALA A 58 23.60 -0.73 -1.06
C ALA A 58 23.67 -0.25 0.40
N LEU A 59 24.50 0.77 0.65
CA LEU A 59 24.67 1.39 1.98
C LEU A 59 23.47 2.25 2.40
N SER A 60 22.70 2.75 1.44
CA SER A 60 21.51 3.56 1.74
C SER A 60 20.26 3.00 1.04
N ARG A 61 19.10 3.27 1.65
CA ARG A 61 17.80 2.88 1.08
C ARG A 61 17.57 3.49 -0.31
N LEU A 62 17.94 4.74 -0.52
CA LEU A 62 17.78 5.40 -1.84
C LEU A 62 18.67 4.77 -2.91
N SER A 63 19.91 4.42 -2.54
CA SER A 63 20.83 3.72 -3.43
C SER A 63 20.30 2.30 -3.75
N MET A 64 19.71 1.63 -2.75
CA MET A 64 19.07 0.32 -2.94
C MET A 64 17.95 0.40 -3.98
N TYR A 65 17.05 1.38 -3.86
CA TYR A 65 15.94 1.56 -4.81
C TYR A 65 16.44 1.89 -6.23
N ARG A 66 17.48 2.71 -6.35
CA ARG A 66 18.09 3.01 -7.67
C ARG A 66 18.70 1.76 -8.33
N ARG A 67 19.44 0.96 -7.55
CA ARG A 67 20.04 -0.29 -8.06
C ARG A 67 18.96 -1.31 -8.43
N TYR A 68 17.92 -1.42 -7.61
CA TYR A 68 16.76 -2.25 -7.93
C TYR A 68 16.12 -1.82 -9.26
N THR A 69 15.80 -0.54 -9.41
CA THR A 69 15.17 -0.03 -10.64
C THR A 69 16.04 -0.24 -11.87
N HIS A 70 17.37 -0.06 -11.75
CA HIS A 70 18.30 -0.33 -12.84
C HIS A 70 18.31 -1.82 -13.21
N TRP A 71 18.43 -2.69 -12.23
CA TRP A 71 18.40 -4.15 -12.45
C TRP A 71 17.10 -4.60 -13.11
N VAL A 72 15.97 -4.12 -12.62
CA VAL A 72 14.64 -4.40 -13.18
C VAL A 72 14.53 -3.90 -14.63
N ALA A 73 15.03 -2.70 -14.94
CA ALA A 73 15.00 -2.17 -16.29
C ALA A 73 15.77 -3.06 -17.30
N GLU A 74 16.95 -3.58 -16.92
CA GLU A 74 17.70 -4.51 -17.77
C GLU A 74 16.96 -5.84 -17.91
N ARG A 75 16.40 -6.36 -16.82
CA ARG A 75 15.67 -7.64 -16.85
C ARG A 75 14.40 -7.58 -17.70
N ILE A 76 13.66 -6.47 -17.64
CA ILE A 76 12.47 -6.26 -18.49
C ILE A 76 12.84 -6.23 -19.98
N LYS A 77 13.98 -5.64 -20.34
CA LYS A 77 14.47 -5.66 -21.75
C LYS A 77 14.77 -7.07 -22.25
N GLU A 78 15.33 -7.92 -21.37
CA GLU A 78 15.64 -9.31 -21.67
C GLU A 78 14.38 -10.21 -21.72
N SER A 79 13.57 -10.17 -20.65
CA SER A 79 12.40 -11.06 -20.48
C SER A 79 11.20 -10.65 -21.34
N ARG A 80 11.10 -9.35 -21.68
CA ARG A 80 10.00 -8.75 -22.47
C ARG A 80 8.62 -9.22 -21.99
N PRO A 81 8.22 -8.92 -20.75
CA PRO A 81 6.87 -9.22 -20.29
C PRO A 81 5.85 -8.43 -21.11
N ASP A 82 4.63 -8.97 -21.20
CA ASP A 82 3.53 -8.29 -21.89
C ASP A 82 3.04 -7.06 -21.14
N LEU A 83 3.21 -7.02 -19.80
CA LEU A 83 2.83 -5.90 -18.95
C LEU A 83 3.66 -5.85 -17.68
N VAL A 84 4.07 -4.64 -17.28
CA VAL A 84 4.83 -4.37 -16.04
C VAL A 84 3.94 -3.62 -15.05
N ILE A 85 3.66 -4.24 -13.90
CA ILE A 85 2.75 -3.73 -12.88
C ILE A 85 3.55 -3.40 -11.61
N GLY A 86 3.60 -2.14 -11.22
CA GLY A 86 4.34 -1.69 -10.04
C GLY A 86 3.46 -1.39 -8.84
N PHE A 87 3.90 -1.81 -7.67
CA PHE A 87 3.30 -1.48 -6.37
C PHE A 87 4.09 -0.38 -5.63
N ASN A 88 5.16 0.08 -6.24
CA ASN A 88 5.94 1.24 -5.79
C ASN A 88 6.18 2.16 -6.99
N LYS A 89 6.20 3.47 -6.75
CA LYS A 89 6.49 4.45 -7.81
C LYS A 89 7.91 4.25 -8.32
N MET A 90 8.05 4.03 -9.61
CA MET A 90 9.34 3.91 -10.31
C MET A 90 9.15 4.06 -11.83
N PRO A 91 10.19 4.34 -12.60
CA PRO A 91 10.13 4.31 -14.06
C PRO A 91 9.88 2.89 -14.59
N HIS A 92 9.52 2.80 -15.87
CA HIS A 92 9.31 1.55 -16.63
C HIS A 92 8.09 0.73 -16.21
N LEU A 93 7.04 1.39 -15.75
CA LEU A 93 5.75 0.75 -15.44
C LEU A 93 4.74 1.00 -16.55
N ASP A 94 3.97 -0.03 -16.91
CA ASP A 94 2.75 0.12 -17.71
C ASP A 94 1.56 0.43 -16.81
N VAL A 95 1.51 -0.22 -15.64
CA VAL A 95 0.46 0.01 -14.64
C VAL A 95 1.09 0.25 -13.26
N TYR A 96 0.62 1.27 -12.57
CA TYR A 96 0.99 1.55 -11.20
C TYR A 96 -0.22 1.40 -10.26
N PHE A 97 -0.13 0.53 -9.26
CA PHE A 97 -1.10 0.44 -8.17
C PHE A 97 -0.75 1.45 -7.08
N ALA A 98 -1.53 2.52 -6.99
CA ALA A 98 -1.24 3.68 -6.15
C ALA A 98 -1.66 3.46 -4.69
N ALA A 99 -1.02 2.53 -3.98
CA ALA A 99 -1.24 2.34 -2.54
C ALA A 99 -0.84 3.55 -1.69
N ASP A 100 0.10 4.37 -2.19
CA ASP A 100 0.59 5.59 -1.54
C ASP A 100 -0.03 6.84 -2.14
N ASP A 101 -0.30 7.85 -1.31
CA ASP A 101 -0.70 9.17 -1.75
C ASP A 101 0.36 9.88 -2.62
N CYS A 102 -0.07 10.98 -3.27
CA CYS A 102 0.81 11.88 -4.00
C CYS A 102 1.94 12.38 -3.09
N PHE A 103 3.17 12.02 -3.43
CA PHE A 103 4.36 12.41 -2.67
C PHE A 103 4.58 13.92 -2.70
N LEU A 104 4.41 14.54 -3.87
CA LEU A 104 4.60 15.98 -4.03
C LEU A 104 3.56 16.76 -3.22
N HIS A 105 2.31 16.30 -3.15
CA HIS A 105 1.28 16.88 -2.28
C HIS A 105 1.69 16.82 -0.82
N LYS A 106 2.09 15.64 -0.32
CA LYS A 106 2.56 15.48 1.08
C LYS A 106 3.80 16.30 1.37
N ALA A 107 4.73 16.40 0.42
CA ALA A 107 5.94 17.18 0.59
C ALA A 107 5.63 18.67 0.77
N ARG A 108 4.70 19.21 -0.03
CA ARG A 108 4.31 20.63 0.03
C ARG A 108 3.45 20.99 1.24
N THR A 109 2.61 20.05 1.71
CA THR A 109 1.66 20.33 2.81
C THR A 109 2.20 19.94 4.19
N GLN A 110 3.19 19.05 4.28
CA GLN A 110 3.62 18.47 5.55
C GLN A 110 5.11 18.65 5.87
N ARG A 111 5.88 19.29 4.95
CA ARG A 111 7.33 19.47 5.11
C ARG A 111 7.71 20.95 5.00
N GLY A 112 8.84 21.28 5.63
CA GLY A 112 9.36 22.65 5.56
C GLY A 112 9.93 23.02 4.18
N PRO A 113 10.17 24.33 3.93
CA PRO A 113 10.56 24.87 2.62
C PRO A 113 11.89 24.32 2.09
N LEU A 114 12.79 23.90 2.96
CA LEU A 114 14.10 23.35 2.56
C LEU A 114 14.04 21.87 2.17
N TYR A 115 12.92 21.18 2.40
CA TYR A 115 12.79 19.76 2.09
C TYR A 115 13.05 19.41 0.61
N PRO A 116 12.67 20.24 -0.39
CA PRO A 116 12.97 19.97 -1.80
C PRO A 116 14.47 19.88 -2.12
N LEU A 117 15.34 20.45 -1.31
CA LEU A 117 16.79 20.40 -1.49
C LEU A 117 17.39 19.04 -1.08
N THR A 118 16.63 18.21 -0.39
CA THR A 118 17.13 16.92 0.13
C THR A 118 17.26 15.86 -0.98
N PRO A 119 18.27 14.96 -0.89
CA PRO A 119 18.39 13.80 -1.80
C PRO A 119 17.14 12.91 -1.77
N ARG A 120 16.46 12.83 -0.61
CA ARG A 120 15.23 12.07 -0.43
C ARG A 120 14.09 12.64 -1.28
N PHE A 121 13.89 13.96 -1.25
CA PHE A 121 12.86 14.61 -2.06
C PHE A 121 13.15 14.40 -3.55
N ARG A 122 14.38 14.68 -4.00
CA ARG A 122 14.79 14.53 -5.42
C ARG A 122 14.55 13.12 -5.94
N HIS A 123 14.84 12.10 -5.13
CA HIS A 123 14.61 10.70 -5.51
C HIS A 123 13.12 10.39 -5.67
N PHE A 124 12.32 10.63 -4.63
CA PHE A 124 10.89 10.26 -4.67
C PHE A 124 10.07 11.12 -5.63
N HIS A 125 10.41 12.40 -5.77
CA HIS A 125 9.80 13.28 -6.78
C HIS A 125 10.08 12.78 -8.19
N ARG A 126 11.33 12.42 -8.52
CA ARG A 126 11.70 11.85 -9.82
C ARG A 126 10.95 10.54 -10.10
N TYR A 127 10.78 9.69 -9.10
CA TYR A 127 10.09 8.40 -9.24
C TYR A 127 8.57 8.60 -9.39
N GLU A 128 8.00 9.59 -8.73
CA GLU A 128 6.61 9.97 -8.91
C GLU A 128 6.39 10.60 -10.29
N ALA A 129 7.25 11.52 -10.71
CA ALA A 129 7.20 12.12 -12.05
C ALA A 129 7.28 11.08 -13.18
N ALA A 130 8.11 10.06 -13.03
CA ALA A 130 8.21 8.97 -14.02
C ALA A 130 6.87 8.23 -14.24
N VAL A 131 5.95 8.26 -13.28
CA VAL A 131 4.61 7.66 -13.37
C VAL A 131 3.56 8.67 -13.83
N PHE A 132 3.62 9.90 -13.33
CA PHE A 132 2.50 10.84 -13.45
C PHE A 132 2.75 12.02 -14.39
N ASP A 133 4.00 12.30 -14.74
CA ASP A 133 4.31 13.44 -15.64
C ASP A 133 3.70 13.24 -17.04
N ARG A 134 3.58 14.34 -17.79
CA ARG A 134 2.93 14.40 -19.12
C ARG A 134 3.48 13.38 -20.10
N ASP A 135 4.81 13.14 -20.06
CA ASP A 135 5.49 12.24 -21.00
C ASP A 135 5.38 10.75 -20.61
N SER A 136 4.81 10.44 -19.44
CA SER A 136 4.61 9.06 -19.00
C SER A 136 3.41 8.41 -19.69
N GLN A 137 3.52 7.13 -20.00
CA GLN A 137 2.43 6.30 -20.51
C GLN A 137 1.82 5.39 -19.44
N THR A 138 2.36 5.43 -18.21
CA THR A 138 1.90 4.59 -17.10
C THR A 138 0.45 4.90 -16.73
N ARG A 139 -0.41 3.89 -16.71
CA ARG A 139 -1.76 3.98 -16.13
C ARG A 139 -1.67 3.79 -14.63
N ALA A 140 -2.36 4.63 -13.86
CA ALA A 140 -2.34 4.53 -12.41
C ALA A 140 -3.72 4.19 -11.85
N LEU A 141 -3.77 3.14 -11.02
CA LEU A 141 -4.96 2.71 -10.30
C LEU A 141 -4.98 3.38 -8.93
N VAL A 142 -5.83 4.38 -8.75
CA VAL A 142 -5.94 5.16 -7.50
C VAL A 142 -7.07 4.63 -6.62
N LEU A 143 -6.88 4.66 -5.30
CA LEU A 143 -7.77 3.99 -4.35
C LEU A 143 -8.93 4.85 -3.87
N SER A 144 -8.92 6.15 -4.14
CA SER A 144 -9.99 7.06 -3.72
C SER A 144 -10.06 8.33 -4.56
N PRO A 145 -11.24 8.99 -4.62
CA PRO A 145 -11.39 10.29 -5.27
C PRO A 145 -10.45 11.37 -4.73
N LEU A 146 -10.23 11.39 -3.40
CA LEU A 146 -9.31 12.35 -2.77
C LEU A 146 -7.87 12.15 -3.24
N GLN A 147 -7.43 10.89 -3.33
CA GLN A 147 -6.10 10.57 -3.86
C GLN A 147 -5.96 11.02 -5.30
N LYS A 148 -6.98 10.76 -6.15
CA LYS A 148 -7.05 11.23 -7.53
C LYS A 148 -6.92 12.75 -7.62
N GLN A 149 -7.67 13.50 -6.82
CA GLN A 149 -7.58 14.96 -6.76
C GLN A 149 -6.19 15.45 -6.37
N ASN A 150 -5.54 14.78 -5.42
CA ASN A 150 -4.17 15.13 -5.00
C ASN A 150 -3.16 14.93 -6.12
N TYR A 151 -3.29 13.87 -6.94
CA TYR A 151 -2.46 13.69 -8.13
C TYR A 151 -2.75 14.75 -9.18
N LEU A 152 -4.01 14.99 -9.54
CA LEU A 152 -4.40 15.96 -10.56
C LEU A 152 -3.99 17.41 -10.23
N ARG A 153 -3.92 17.76 -8.94
CA ARG A 153 -3.43 19.08 -8.51
C ARG A 153 -1.97 19.33 -8.90
N HIS A 154 -1.16 18.30 -9.00
CA HIS A 154 0.27 18.39 -9.26
C HIS A 154 0.69 17.88 -10.62
N TYR A 155 -0.11 17.00 -11.21
CA TYR A 155 0.10 16.34 -12.50
C TYR A 155 -1.21 16.34 -13.32
N PRO A 156 -1.68 17.52 -13.78
CA PRO A 156 -2.99 17.63 -14.45
C PRO A 156 -3.06 16.79 -15.74
N ASP A 157 -1.95 16.64 -16.44
CA ASP A 157 -1.87 15.92 -17.71
C ASP A 157 -2.06 14.40 -17.56
N CYS A 158 -2.03 13.86 -16.34
CA CYS A 158 -2.25 12.44 -16.12
C CYS A 158 -3.74 12.04 -16.03
N ALA A 159 -4.69 12.96 -16.16
CA ALA A 159 -6.11 12.73 -15.91
C ALA A 159 -6.69 11.51 -16.63
N GLN A 160 -6.35 11.33 -17.92
CA GLN A 160 -6.83 10.21 -18.74
C GLN A 160 -6.19 8.86 -18.37
N ARG A 161 -5.12 8.87 -17.60
CA ARG A 161 -4.37 7.70 -17.16
C ARG A 161 -4.70 7.27 -15.73
N LEU A 162 -5.55 8.04 -15.01
CA LEU A 162 -6.00 7.74 -13.66
C LEU A 162 -7.33 6.99 -13.67
N GLN A 163 -7.31 5.77 -13.19
CA GLN A 163 -8.50 4.96 -12.98
C GLN A 163 -8.73 4.70 -11.49
N GLU A 164 -9.94 4.91 -11.02
CA GLU A 164 -10.29 4.58 -9.64
C GLU A 164 -10.50 3.07 -9.48
N LEU A 165 -9.80 2.49 -8.50
CA LEU A 165 -9.94 1.11 -8.08
C LEU A 165 -10.08 1.08 -6.54
N PRO A 166 -11.30 1.21 -6.01
CA PRO A 166 -11.52 1.16 -4.56
C PRO A 166 -11.01 -0.14 -3.96
N PRO A 167 -10.44 -0.11 -2.73
CA PRO A 167 -9.96 -1.31 -2.05
C PRO A 167 -11.07 -2.33 -1.88
N GLY A 168 -10.78 -3.58 -2.24
CA GLY A 168 -11.69 -4.69 -1.99
C GLY A 168 -11.61 -5.21 -0.56
N ILE A 169 -12.71 -5.80 -0.09
CA ILE A 169 -12.77 -6.52 1.19
C ILE A 169 -12.90 -8.02 0.88
N ASP A 170 -12.14 -8.85 1.59
CA ASP A 170 -12.27 -10.30 1.48
C ASP A 170 -13.68 -10.74 1.87
N GLN A 171 -14.24 -11.67 1.09
CA GLN A 171 -15.58 -12.19 1.38
C GLN A 171 -15.63 -12.88 2.74
N GLU A 172 -14.58 -13.57 3.15
CA GLU A 172 -14.44 -14.20 4.47
C GLU A 172 -14.51 -13.18 5.63
N ARG A 173 -14.26 -11.89 5.36
CA ARG A 173 -14.42 -10.81 6.33
C ARG A 173 -15.83 -10.22 6.36
N ARG A 174 -16.71 -10.67 5.47
CA ARG A 174 -18.12 -10.34 5.53
C ARG A 174 -18.78 -11.26 6.54
N ILE A 175 -19.10 -10.70 7.69
CA ILE A 175 -19.88 -11.41 8.71
C ILE A 175 -21.34 -11.31 8.29
N GLU A 176 -21.85 -12.35 7.61
CA GLU A 176 -23.27 -12.45 7.26
C GLU A 176 -24.14 -12.75 8.49
N ARG A 177 -23.59 -13.49 9.46
CA ARG A 177 -24.23 -13.77 10.74
C ARG A 177 -23.26 -13.48 11.88
N ARG A 178 -23.74 -12.71 12.85
CA ARG A 178 -23.02 -12.51 14.11
C ARG A 178 -23.13 -13.78 14.94
N ASP A 179 -22.01 -14.40 15.26
CA ASP A 179 -21.96 -15.52 16.19
C ASP A 179 -21.84 -14.99 17.64
N PRO A 180 -22.90 -15.17 18.46
CA PRO A 180 -22.87 -14.71 19.86
C PRO A 180 -21.79 -15.42 20.69
N ALA A 181 -21.44 -16.67 20.35
CA ALA A 181 -20.44 -17.44 21.08
C ALA A 181 -19.03 -16.86 20.86
N VAL A 182 -18.66 -16.54 19.62
CA VAL A 182 -17.39 -15.89 19.29
C VAL A 182 -17.28 -14.52 19.97
N ARG A 183 -18.39 -13.76 19.96
CA ARG A 183 -18.45 -12.46 20.65
C ARG A 183 -18.23 -12.62 22.17
N SER A 184 -18.88 -13.58 22.79
CA SER A 184 -18.80 -13.82 24.23
C SER A 184 -17.39 -14.29 24.63
N ALA A 185 -16.82 -15.22 23.87
CA ALA A 185 -15.47 -15.71 24.10
C ALA A 185 -14.42 -14.59 24.03
N LEU A 186 -14.45 -13.75 22.98
CA LEU A 186 -13.53 -12.62 22.85
C LEU A 186 -13.70 -11.59 23.97
N ARG A 187 -14.94 -11.30 24.38
CA ARG A 187 -15.19 -10.38 25.50
C ARG A 187 -14.64 -10.91 26.82
N ALA A 188 -14.79 -12.23 27.06
CA ALA A 188 -14.22 -12.88 28.24
C ALA A 188 -12.69 -12.84 28.22
N GLU A 189 -12.06 -13.15 27.08
CA GLU A 189 -10.59 -13.07 26.89
C GLU A 189 -10.07 -11.66 27.19
N LEU A 190 -10.78 -10.62 26.74
CA LEU A 190 -10.41 -9.22 26.96
C LEU A 190 -10.83 -8.67 28.34
N GLY A 191 -11.45 -9.48 29.20
CA GLY A 191 -11.94 -9.08 30.52
C GLY A 191 -13.04 -8.02 30.48
N ILE A 192 -13.93 -8.08 29.47
CA ILE A 192 -14.97 -7.09 29.23
C ILE A 192 -16.29 -7.61 29.79
N SER A 193 -16.86 -6.90 30.80
CA SER A 193 -18.17 -7.22 31.36
C SER A 193 -19.32 -6.94 30.38
N GLY A 194 -20.51 -7.51 30.65
CA GLY A 194 -21.69 -7.40 29.78
C GLY A 194 -22.09 -5.98 29.43
N ASP A 195 -21.96 -5.06 30.38
CA ASP A 195 -22.41 -3.66 30.25
C ASP A 195 -21.37 -2.73 29.64
N GLN A 196 -20.11 -3.18 29.53
CA GLN A 196 -19.05 -2.39 28.94
C GLN A 196 -19.13 -2.36 27.41
N ARG A 197 -18.76 -1.21 26.84
CA ARG A 197 -18.63 -1.00 25.40
C ARG A 197 -17.20 -1.21 24.98
N LEU A 198 -16.97 -2.11 24.03
CA LEU A 198 -15.66 -2.32 23.41
C LEU A 198 -15.48 -1.35 22.25
N ILE A 199 -14.39 -0.57 22.29
CA ILE A 199 -13.86 0.18 21.15
C ILE A 199 -12.58 -0.50 20.75
N LEU A 200 -12.57 -1.16 19.59
CA LEU A 200 -11.40 -1.87 19.05
C LEU A 200 -10.76 -1.03 17.95
N GLN A 201 -9.43 -0.81 18.05
CA GLN A 201 -8.66 -0.17 17.01
C GLN A 201 -7.50 -1.05 16.57
N VAL A 202 -7.53 -1.52 15.33
CA VAL A 202 -6.49 -2.38 14.75
C VAL A 202 -5.63 -1.58 13.77
N GLY A 203 -4.31 -1.62 13.96
CA GLY A 203 -3.39 -1.00 13.01
C GLY A 203 -1.98 -0.80 13.54
N SER A 204 -1.02 -0.66 12.63
CA SER A 204 0.35 -0.25 12.92
C SER A 204 0.51 1.26 12.71
N GLY A 205 1.31 1.93 13.53
CA GLY A 205 1.61 3.35 13.37
C GLY A 205 0.66 4.28 14.12
N PHE A 206 0.99 4.54 15.38
CA PHE A 206 0.22 5.29 16.37
C PHE A 206 -0.41 6.60 15.82
N LYS A 207 0.40 7.49 15.25
CA LYS A 207 -0.09 8.78 14.72
C LYS A 207 -0.91 8.64 13.44
N ILE A 208 -0.49 7.76 12.53
CA ILE A 208 -1.15 7.61 11.21
C ILE A 208 -2.55 7.02 11.38
N LYS A 209 -2.72 6.12 12.32
CA LYS A 209 -4.01 5.49 12.62
C LYS A 209 -4.86 6.30 13.58
N GLY A 210 -4.36 7.42 14.11
CA GLY A 210 -5.10 8.31 14.97
C GLY A 210 -5.35 7.75 16.37
N VAL A 211 -4.50 6.85 16.87
CA VAL A 211 -4.61 6.25 18.22
C VAL A 211 -4.59 7.35 19.28
N ASP A 212 -3.74 8.37 19.13
CA ASP A 212 -3.70 9.54 20.01
C ASP A 212 -5.03 10.32 20.03
N ARG A 213 -5.73 10.39 18.90
CA ARG A 213 -7.04 11.04 18.81
C ARG A 213 -8.12 10.21 19.47
N ALA A 214 -8.10 8.88 19.27
CA ALA A 214 -9.03 7.97 19.93
C ALA A 214 -8.89 8.04 21.45
N ILE A 215 -7.66 8.02 21.98
CA ILE A 215 -7.40 8.15 23.43
C ILE A 215 -7.93 9.48 23.97
N ARG A 216 -7.65 10.60 23.28
CA ARG A 216 -8.18 11.93 23.72
C ARG A 216 -9.69 12.00 23.64
N ALA A 217 -10.30 11.45 22.60
CA ALA A 217 -11.75 11.40 22.47
C ALA A 217 -12.41 10.59 23.62
N ILE A 218 -11.82 9.45 23.98
CA ILE A 218 -12.30 8.63 25.10
C ILE A 218 -12.08 9.37 26.45
N ALA A 219 -10.93 10.03 26.60
CA ALA A 219 -10.64 10.79 27.81
C ALA A 219 -11.59 12.00 28.01
N SER A 220 -12.14 12.56 26.93
CA SER A 220 -13.11 13.68 26.99
C SER A 220 -14.54 13.23 27.26
N LEU A 221 -14.84 11.92 27.32
CA LEU A 221 -16.16 11.43 27.65
C LEU A 221 -16.52 11.76 29.10
N PRO A 222 -17.82 12.02 29.40
CA PRO A 222 -18.31 12.10 30.77
C PRO A 222 -17.89 10.87 31.57
N GLU A 223 -17.57 11.03 32.85
CA GLU A 223 -16.98 9.99 33.71
C GLU A 223 -17.79 8.68 33.70
N LYS A 224 -19.10 8.77 33.76
CA LYS A 224 -20.02 7.62 33.73
C LYS A 224 -19.90 6.83 32.41
N LEU A 225 -19.76 7.50 31.27
CA LEU A 225 -19.58 6.85 29.97
C LEU A 225 -18.16 6.30 29.83
N ARG A 226 -17.15 7.05 30.27
CA ARG A 226 -15.76 6.63 30.22
C ARG A 226 -15.51 5.36 31.02
N ALA A 227 -16.12 5.24 32.20
CA ALA A 227 -16.05 4.03 33.03
C ALA A 227 -16.68 2.80 32.35
N SER A 228 -17.66 2.99 31.47
CA SER A 228 -18.30 1.92 30.70
C SER A 228 -17.60 1.56 29.40
N VAL A 229 -16.48 2.20 29.05
CA VAL A 229 -15.73 1.95 27.79
C VAL A 229 -14.46 1.18 28.06
N ARG A 230 -14.23 0.11 27.28
CA ARG A 230 -12.94 -0.57 27.17
C ARG A 230 -12.36 -0.30 25.79
N TYR A 231 -11.16 0.32 25.75
CA TYR A 231 -10.42 0.58 24.53
C TYR A 231 -9.26 -0.41 24.39
N VAL A 232 -9.17 -1.08 23.23
CA VAL A 232 -8.19 -2.13 22.95
C VAL A 232 -7.58 -1.91 21.56
#